data_4631917020ae96f8c82be557d4823a6d
#
_entry.id   4631917020ae96f8c82be557d4823a6d
#
_cell.length_a   1.000
_cell.length_b   1.000
_cell.length_c   1.000
_cell.angle_alpha   90.00
_cell.angle_beta   90.00
_cell.angle_gamma   90.00
#
_symmetry.space_group_name_H-M   'P 1'
#
loop_
_entity.id
_entity.type
_entity.pdbx_description
1 polymer ?
#
loop_
_entity_poly.entity_id
_entity_poly.type
_entity_poly.pdbx_seq_one_letter_code
_entity_poly.pdbx_strand_id
1 'polypeptide(L)'
;MKHTLILLLAFGLFAMTANAQCRSFTKKNCLSSLDGYIQNDNYNSAILIPGDEAELMLTFLAGQDYRLIVCSHPVLGEVSYEINDASGKRLFDSRKNEPDVNHVDFKVETTQQLQIHVQVPDSKSAIMHEGCVTVLVGSKS
;
A
#
# COMPACT_ATOMS: atom_id res chain seq x y z
N MET A 1 -10.98 19.80 39.80
CA MET A 1 -11.45 18.56 39.14
C MET A 1 -12.14 18.80 37.80
N LYS A 2 -12.95 19.84 37.62
CA LYS A 2 -13.62 20.10 36.32
C LYS A 2 -12.66 20.45 35.17
N HIS A 3 -11.56 21.12 35.42
CA HIS A 3 -10.59 21.53 34.40
C HIS A 3 -9.66 20.39 33.95
N THR A 4 -9.36 19.42 34.82
CA THR A 4 -8.57 18.23 34.48
C THR A 4 -9.32 17.26 33.54
N LEU A 5 -10.63 17.18 33.68
CA LEU A 5 -11.46 16.32 32.81
C LEU A 5 -11.54 16.84 31.38
N ILE A 6 -11.57 18.18 31.23
CA ILE A 6 -11.62 18.84 29.91
C ILE A 6 -10.29 18.67 29.16
N LEU A 7 -9.16 18.72 29.86
CA LEU A 7 -7.84 18.50 29.26
C LEU A 7 -7.63 17.08 28.76
N LEU A 8 -8.17 16.08 29.48
CA LEU A 8 -8.10 14.67 29.07
C LEU A 8 -8.98 14.37 27.84
N LEU A 9 -10.12 15.05 27.68
CA LEU A 9 -10.97 14.92 26.49
C LEU A 9 -10.34 15.55 25.24
N ALA A 10 -9.59 16.65 25.39
CA ALA A 10 -8.93 17.32 24.28
C ALA A 10 -7.74 16.51 23.72
N PHE A 11 -7.07 15.70 24.54
CA PHE A 11 -5.92 14.88 24.11
C PHE A 11 -6.31 13.62 23.35
N GLY A 12 -7.56 13.14 23.52
CA GLY A 12 -8.06 11.94 22.85
C GLY A 12 -8.48 12.12 21.38
N LEU A 13 -8.64 13.36 20.88
CA LEU A 13 -9.09 13.62 19.52
C LEU A 13 -7.97 13.73 18.47
N PHE A 14 -6.71 13.76 18.87
CA PHE A 14 -5.58 13.97 17.93
C PHE A 14 -5.02 12.71 17.27
N ALA A 15 -5.43 11.51 17.70
CA ALA A 15 -4.82 10.26 17.25
C ALA A 15 -5.42 9.63 15.98
N MET A 16 -6.47 10.23 15.36
CA MET A 16 -7.21 9.59 14.24
C MET A 16 -6.94 10.17 12.84
N THR A 17 -6.03 11.11 12.69
CA THR A 17 -5.90 11.86 11.42
C THR A 17 -5.04 11.18 10.35
N ALA A 18 -4.05 10.38 10.71
CA ALA A 18 -3.12 9.79 9.76
C ALA A 18 -3.76 8.77 8.79
N ASN A 19 -4.63 7.91 9.30
CA ASN A 19 -5.34 6.91 8.47
C ASN A 19 -6.36 7.54 7.51
N ALA A 20 -6.97 8.65 7.90
CA ALA A 20 -7.95 9.35 7.07
C ALA A 20 -7.29 10.00 5.84
N GLN A 21 -6.07 10.51 5.97
CA GLN A 21 -5.33 11.14 4.88
C GLN A 21 -4.97 10.15 3.78
N CYS A 22 -4.43 8.98 4.13
CA CYS A 22 -4.10 7.94 3.15
C CYS A 22 -5.34 7.35 2.50
N ARG A 23 -6.44 7.20 3.21
CA ARG A 23 -7.70 6.74 2.62
C ARG A 23 -8.23 7.72 1.57
N SER A 24 -8.19 9.01 1.83
CA SER A 24 -8.59 10.05 0.87
C SER A 24 -7.68 10.07 -0.34
N PHE A 25 -6.36 10.00 -0.12
CA PHE A 25 -5.36 9.90 -1.17
C PHE A 25 -5.61 8.70 -2.08
N THR A 26 -5.83 7.51 -1.50
CA THR A 26 -6.08 6.26 -2.22
C THR A 26 -7.34 6.35 -3.09
N LYS A 27 -8.43 6.87 -2.54
CA LYS A 27 -9.68 7.05 -3.29
C LYS A 27 -9.51 7.96 -4.49
N LYS A 28 -8.77 9.04 -4.33
CA LYS A 28 -8.61 10.06 -5.36
C LYS A 28 -7.63 9.65 -6.46
N ASN A 29 -6.55 8.96 -6.09
CA ASN A 29 -5.40 8.79 -6.99
C ASN A 29 -5.17 7.34 -7.44
N CYS A 30 -5.69 6.34 -6.71
CA CYS A 30 -5.31 4.95 -6.92
C CYS A 30 -6.45 4.07 -7.44
N LEU A 31 -7.69 4.30 -7.03
CA LEU A 31 -8.81 3.42 -7.33
C LEU A 31 -9.11 3.26 -8.82
N SER A 32 -8.91 4.31 -9.61
CA SER A 32 -9.15 4.25 -11.05
C SER A 32 -8.25 3.24 -11.77
N SER A 33 -7.08 2.94 -11.21
CA SER A 33 -6.15 1.97 -11.78
C SER A 33 -6.62 0.51 -11.64
N LEU A 34 -7.66 0.24 -10.85
CA LEU A 34 -8.27 -1.09 -10.77
C LEU A 34 -8.98 -1.49 -12.07
N ASP A 35 -9.48 -0.53 -12.83
CA ASP A 35 -9.98 -0.70 -14.21
C ASP A 35 -10.86 -1.96 -14.39
N GLY A 36 -11.99 -1.99 -13.68
CA GLY A 36 -12.98 -3.07 -13.72
C GLY A 36 -12.69 -4.28 -12.82
N TYR A 37 -11.60 -4.28 -12.04
CA TYR A 37 -11.43 -5.20 -10.93
C TYR A 37 -12.20 -4.69 -9.71
N ILE A 38 -12.88 -5.59 -9.02
CA ILE A 38 -13.61 -5.26 -7.79
C ILE A 38 -12.61 -5.18 -6.65
N GLN A 39 -12.55 -4.04 -5.98
CA GLN A 39 -11.66 -3.83 -4.86
C GLN A 39 -11.99 -4.76 -3.69
N ASN A 40 -10.98 -5.37 -3.10
CA ASN A 40 -11.09 -6.04 -1.80
C ASN A 40 -11.28 -4.98 -0.69
N ASP A 41 -11.94 -5.37 0.41
CA ASP A 41 -12.50 -4.45 1.42
C ASP A 41 -11.50 -3.51 2.11
N ASN A 42 -10.21 -3.80 2.08
CA ASN A 42 -9.22 -3.05 2.86
C ASN A 42 -8.24 -2.25 1.98
N TYR A 43 -8.04 -0.99 2.37
CA TYR A 43 -6.87 -0.22 1.93
C TYR A 43 -5.68 -0.56 2.84
N ASN A 44 -4.68 -1.25 2.32
CA ASN A 44 -3.43 -1.49 3.02
C ASN A 44 -2.53 -0.26 2.81
N SER A 45 -2.67 0.73 3.67
CA SER A 45 -1.99 2.02 3.55
C SER A 45 -1.11 2.30 4.74
N ALA A 46 0.04 2.92 4.48
CA ALA A 46 0.94 3.44 5.51
C ALA A 46 1.51 4.80 5.09
N ILE A 47 1.89 5.61 6.08
CA ILE A 47 2.70 6.80 5.86
C ILE A 47 4.16 6.36 6.00
N LEU A 48 4.93 6.56 4.93
CA LEU A 48 6.34 6.18 4.86
C LEU A 48 7.20 7.39 4.52
N ILE A 49 8.49 7.28 4.84
CA ILE A 49 9.52 8.26 4.49
C ILE A 49 10.55 7.62 3.56
N PRO A 50 11.39 8.41 2.87
CA PRO A 50 12.50 7.89 2.08
C PRO A 50 13.37 6.93 2.86
N GLY A 51 13.70 5.78 2.26
CA GLY A 51 14.45 4.69 2.87
C GLY A 51 13.62 3.66 3.63
N ASP A 52 12.32 3.91 3.87
CA ASP A 52 11.44 2.95 4.54
C ASP A 52 11.13 1.74 3.66
N GLU A 53 10.90 0.63 4.35
CA GLU A 53 10.39 -0.62 3.78
C GLU A 53 9.13 -1.05 4.53
N ALA A 54 8.21 -1.69 3.83
CA ALA A 54 7.00 -2.25 4.42
C ALA A 54 6.70 -3.62 3.82
N GLU A 55 6.23 -4.52 4.67
CA GLU A 55 5.84 -5.87 4.27
C GLU A 55 4.42 -6.17 4.70
N LEU A 56 3.68 -6.85 3.86
CA LEU A 56 2.37 -7.38 4.21
C LEU A 56 2.14 -8.76 3.59
N MET A 57 1.39 -9.59 4.32
CA MET A 57 0.96 -10.91 3.87
C MET A 57 -0.50 -10.83 3.43
N LEU A 58 -0.78 -11.20 2.19
CA LEU A 58 -2.13 -11.23 1.63
C LEU A 58 -2.48 -12.64 1.16
N THR A 59 -3.73 -13.05 1.39
CA THR A 59 -4.25 -14.33 0.91
C THR A 59 -4.95 -14.17 -0.43
N PHE A 60 -4.58 -14.99 -1.39
CA PHE A 60 -5.15 -15.04 -2.73
C PHE A 60 -5.84 -16.39 -2.94
N LEU A 61 -7.10 -16.35 -3.36
CA LEU A 61 -7.91 -17.54 -3.58
C LEU A 61 -7.68 -18.12 -4.97
N ALA A 62 -7.63 -19.44 -5.06
CA ALA A 62 -7.46 -20.14 -6.32
C ALA A 62 -8.55 -19.78 -7.35
N GLY A 63 -8.15 -19.66 -8.60
CA GLY A 63 -9.07 -19.50 -9.74
C GLY A 63 -9.63 -18.10 -9.97
N GLN A 64 -9.25 -17.12 -9.17
CA GLN A 64 -9.61 -15.71 -9.39
C GLN A 64 -8.48 -14.96 -10.10
N ASP A 65 -8.86 -14.01 -10.94
CA ASP A 65 -7.93 -13.06 -11.53
C ASP A 65 -7.76 -11.86 -10.59
N TYR A 66 -6.53 -11.47 -10.34
CA TYR A 66 -6.18 -10.38 -9.44
C TYR A 66 -5.43 -9.27 -10.14
N ARG A 67 -5.68 -8.05 -9.71
CA ARG A 67 -4.83 -6.89 -9.96
C ARG A 67 -4.31 -6.36 -8.64
N LEU A 68 -3.00 -6.32 -8.49
CA LEU A 68 -2.32 -5.69 -7.37
C LEU A 68 -1.69 -4.39 -7.84
N ILE A 69 -1.93 -3.33 -7.09
CA ILE A 69 -1.44 -1.98 -7.38
C ILE A 69 -0.67 -1.48 -6.17
N VAL A 70 0.52 -0.94 -6.39
CA VAL A 70 1.23 -0.14 -5.39
C VAL A 70 1.18 1.31 -5.83
N CYS A 71 0.50 2.13 -5.05
CA CYS A 71 0.26 3.53 -5.33
C CYS A 71 0.85 4.38 -4.21
N SER A 72 1.69 5.34 -4.57
CA SER A 72 2.42 6.17 -3.61
C SER A 72 2.29 7.65 -3.92
N HIS A 73 2.42 8.47 -2.87
CA HIS A 73 2.48 9.92 -3.04
C HIS A 73 3.76 10.28 -3.81
N PRO A 74 3.69 11.14 -4.85
CA PRO A 74 4.84 11.49 -5.69
C PRO A 74 6.06 12.05 -4.94
N VAL A 75 5.86 12.62 -3.76
CA VAL A 75 6.93 13.15 -2.91
C VAL A 75 7.95 12.07 -2.48
N LEU A 76 7.55 10.80 -2.48
CA LEU A 76 8.40 9.65 -2.10
C LEU A 76 9.31 9.17 -3.24
N GLY A 77 9.15 9.69 -4.45
CA GLY A 77 9.86 9.20 -5.62
C GLY A 77 9.30 7.89 -6.16
N GLU A 78 10.13 7.13 -6.84
CA GLU A 78 9.75 5.87 -7.48
C GLU A 78 9.79 4.72 -6.47
N VAL A 79 8.63 4.43 -5.87
CA VAL A 79 8.46 3.32 -4.93
C VAL A 79 8.46 2.00 -5.70
N SER A 80 9.28 1.04 -5.28
CA SER A 80 9.36 -0.29 -5.86
C SER A 80 8.70 -1.34 -4.98
N TYR A 81 8.32 -2.47 -5.58
CA TYR A 81 7.77 -3.59 -4.82
C TYR A 81 8.11 -4.95 -5.41
N GLU A 82 8.09 -5.94 -4.56
CA GLU A 82 8.31 -7.35 -4.90
C GLU A 82 7.16 -8.18 -4.36
N ILE A 83 6.84 -9.26 -5.06
CA ILE A 83 5.90 -10.29 -4.60
C ILE A 83 6.66 -11.59 -4.43
N ASN A 84 6.61 -12.15 -3.24
CA ASN A 84 7.26 -13.41 -2.89
C ASN A 84 6.22 -14.45 -2.46
N ASP A 85 6.47 -15.73 -2.71
CA ASP A 85 5.68 -16.81 -2.16
C ASP A 85 6.06 -17.11 -0.69
N ALA A 86 5.33 -18.03 -0.05
CA ALA A 86 5.57 -18.39 1.34
C ALA A 86 6.95 -19.03 1.59
N SER A 87 7.63 -19.52 0.55
CA SER A 87 9.00 -20.04 0.64
C SER A 87 10.08 -18.95 0.52
N GLY A 88 9.67 -17.70 0.26
CA GLY A 88 10.56 -16.57 0.00
C GLY A 88 11.04 -16.47 -1.45
N LYS A 89 10.51 -17.31 -2.35
CA LYS A 89 10.82 -17.22 -3.77
C LYS A 89 10.14 -15.99 -4.37
N ARG A 90 10.96 -15.14 -5.04
CA ARG A 90 10.45 -13.98 -5.75
C ARG A 90 9.68 -14.38 -6.99
N LEU A 91 8.43 -13.94 -7.06
CA LEU A 91 7.52 -14.15 -8.19
C LEU A 91 7.47 -12.93 -9.11
N PHE A 92 7.61 -11.74 -8.56
CA PHE A 92 7.55 -10.48 -9.28
C PHE A 92 8.48 -9.43 -8.67
N ASP A 93 9.03 -8.53 -9.51
CA ASP A 93 9.86 -7.39 -9.11
C ASP A 93 9.55 -6.22 -10.03
N SER A 94 8.97 -5.16 -9.49
CA SER A 94 8.54 -3.99 -10.28
C SER A 94 9.68 -3.26 -10.99
N ARG A 95 10.91 -3.36 -10.46
CA ARG A 95 12.11 -2.74 -11.06
C ARG A 95 12.55 -3.39 -12.37
N LYS A 96 12.04 -4.60 -12.65
CA LYS A 96 12.37 -5.37 -13.86
C LYS A 96 11.34 -5.22 -14.96
N ASN A 97 10.25 -4.52 -14.68
CA ASN A 97 9.17 -4.27 -15.62
C ASN A 97 9.28 -2.87 -16.25
N GLU A 98 8.43 -2.62 -17.24
CA GLU A 98 8.36 -1.30 -17.88
C GLU A 98 8.05 -0.20 -16.86
N PRO A 99 8.71 0.97 -16.96
CA PRO A 99 8.76 1.97 -15.89
C PRO A 99 7.42 2.64 -15.53
N ASP A 100 6.37 2.47 -16.31
CA ASP A 100 5.07 3.14 -16.06
C ASP A 100 3.98 2.20 -15.51
N VAL A 101 4.32 0.94 -15.20
CA VAL A 101 3.35 -0.05 -14.75
C VAL A 101 3.38 -0.18 -13.23
N ASN A 102 2.46 0.51 -12.57
CA ASN A 102 2.28 0.45 -11.12
C ASN A 102 1.39 -0.71 -10.64
N HIS A 103 1.04 -1.64 -11.53
CA HIS A 103 0.20 -2.79 -11.22
C HIS A 103 0.76 -4.08 -11.82
N VAL A 104 0.31 -5.20 -11.28
CA VAL A 104 0.52 -6.54 -11.82
C VAL A 104 -0.77 -7.31 -11.80
N ASP A 105 -1.08 -7.96 -12.94
CA ASP A 105 -2.23 -8.85 -13.09
C ASP A 105 -1.75 -10.30 -13.02
N PHE A 106 -2.42 -11.12 -12.22
CA PHE A 106 -2.05 -12.52 -12.05
C PHE A 106 -3.23 -13.38 -11.59
N LYS A 107 -3.05 -14.68 -11.71
CA LYS A 107 -3.96 -15.72 -11.24
C LYS A 107 -3.17 -16.72 -10.40
N VAL A 108 -3.75 -17.19 -9.31
CA VAL A 108 -3.15 -18.27 -8.52
C VAL A 108 -3.87 -19.59 -8.77
N GLU A 109 -3.10 -20.65 -9.00
CA GLU A 109 -3.64 -22.01 -9.22
C GLU A 109 -4.15 -22.63 -7.92
N THR A 110 -3.53 -22.30 -6.81
CA THR A 110 -3.91 -22.76 -5.48
C THR A 110 -4.03 -21.57 -4.54
N THR A 111 -5.00 -21.66 -3.60
CA THR A 111 -5.13 -20.66 -2.54
C THR A 111 -3.84 -20.58 -1.73
N GLN A 112 -3.24 -19.40 -1.66
CA GLN A 112 -1.95 -19.20 -1.00
C GLN A 112 -1.79 -17.80 -0.45
N GLN A 113 -0.84 -17.66 0.47
CA GLN A 113 -0.39 -16.37 0.94
C GLN A 113 0.82 -15.91 0.13
N LEU A 114 0.80 -14.64 -0.26
CA LEU A 114 1.93 -13.97 -0.89
C LEU A 114 2.38 -12.81 0.00
N GLN A 115 3.69 -12.63 0.08
CA GLN A 115 4.31 -11.50 0.76
C GLN A 115 4.53 -10.37 -0.25
N ILE A 116 4.03 -9.20 0.06
CA ILE A 116 4.28 -7.98 -0.71
C ILE A 116 5.28 -7.15 0.07
N HIS A 117 6.44 -6.94 -0.52
CA HIS A 117 7.52 -6.12 0.05
C HIS A 117 7.65 -4.83 -0.75
N VAL A 118 7.47 -3.70 -0.08
CA VAL A 118 7.49 -2.36 -0.68
C VAL A 118 8.72 -1.61 -0.18
N GLN A 119 9.43 -0.93 -1.08
CA GLN A 119 10.62 -0.14 -0.77
C GLN A 119 10.47 1.30 -1.27
N VAL A 120 10.64 2.25 -0.37
CA VAL A 120 10.72 3.67 -0.71
C VAL A 120 12.19 4.01 -0.97
N PRO A 121 12.53 4.64 -2.11
CA PRO A 121 13.92 4.98 -2.41
C PRO A 121 14.48 5.98 -1.39
N ASP A 122 15.78 5.93 -1.18
CA ASP A 122 16.48 6.93 -0.38
C ASP A 122 16.35 8.32 -1.01
N SER A 123 16.22 9.33 -0.18
CA SER A 123 16.25 10.71 -0.61
C SER A 123 17.67 11.29 -0.47
N LYS A 124 18.10 12.02 -1.51
CA LYS A 124 19.32 12.84 -1.46
C LYS A 124 19.06 14.23 -0.86
N SER A 125 17.79 14.53 -0.55
CA SER A 125 17.38 15.81 0.04
C SER A 125 17.65 15.85 1.55
N ALA A 126 18.08 17.01 2.06
CA ALA A 126 18.19 17.24 3.50
C ALA A 126 16.81 17.30 4.21
N ILE A 127 15.73 17.50 3.44
CA ILE A 127 14.36 17.55 3.96
C ILE A 127 13.71 16.18 3.72
N MET A 128 13.31 15.51 4.80
CA MET A 128 12.56 14.26 4.75
C MET A 128 11.07 14.56 4.61
N HIS A 129 10.49 14.10 3.52
CA HIS A 129 9.06 14.18 3.28
C HIS A 129 8.41 12.82 3.58
N GLU A 130 7.28 12.85 4.23
CA GLU A 130 6.43 11.68 4.42
C GLU A 130 5.32 11.65 3.37
N GLY A 131 4.89 10.47 3.00
CA GLY A 131 3.81 10.28 2.03
C GLY A 131 3.08 8.96 2.21
N CYS A 132 1.86 8.92 1.67
CA CYS A 132 1.08 7.70 1.67
C CYS A 132 1.60 6.70 0.64
N VAL A 133 1.69 5.45 1.06
CA VAL A 133 1.87 4.28 0.18
C VAL A 133 0.70 3.33 0.44
N THR A 134 0.06 2.88 -0.62
CA THR A 134 -1.09 1.99 -0.55
C THR A 134 -0.87 0.78 -1.45
N VAL A 135 -1.13 -0.40 -0.92
CA VAL A 135 -1.25 -1.64 -1.69
C VAL A 135 -2.73 -1.95 -1.85
N LEU A 136 -3.23 -1.86 -3.08
CA LEU A 136 -4.60 -2.20 -3.46
C LEU A 136 -4.62 -3.56 -4.14
N VAL A 137 -5.64 -4.34 -3.83
CA VAL A 137 -5.94 -5.58 -4.54
C VAL A 137 -7.37 -5.54 -5.03
N GLY A 138 -7.55 -5.79 -6.31
CA GLY A 138 -8.84 -6.04 -6.93
C GLY A 138 -8.92 -7.45 -7.47
N SER A 139 -10.12 -8.00 -7.57
CA SER A 139 -10.38 -9.33 -8.14
C SER A 139 -11.47 -9.32 -9.19
N LYS A 140 -11.38 -10.27 -10.13
CA LYS A 140 -12.43 -10.63 -11.09
C LYS A 140 -12.69 -12.13 -10.99
N SER A 141 -13.94 -12.49 -11.04
CA SER A 141 -14.36 -13.90 -11.18
C SER A 141 -14.58 -14.27 -12.64
#